data_9f7b2224c2136cfeec86879f347c46ff
#
_entry.id   9f7b2224c2136cfeec86879f347c46ff
#
_cell.length_a   1.000
_cell.length_b   1.000
_cell.length_c   1.000
_cell.angle_alpha   90.00
_cell.angle_beta   90.00
_cell.angle_gamma   90.00
#
_symmetry.space_group_name_H-M   'P 1'
#
loop_
_entity.id
_entity.type
_entity.pdbx_description
1 polymer ?
#
loop_
_entity_poly.entity_id
_entity_poly.type
_entity_poly.pdbx_seq_one_letter_code
_entity_poly.pdbx_strand_id
1 'polypeptide(L)'
;RYHWLPLSIGVMATFLYSAPKIPHKYFSLLSKIAIGKTLFLTFVWMYVTTALPVLVADAAWTTQHTLFCISRFCLIYAICILFDYRDRDADREQGVKSMITWMSEKKILMIFLISLALFVISTVALYGESFSIFTIILLLIPGGIVWGLYNYARKHFTDYLYYFVLDGLMMFSSLLTLLFGI
;
A
#
# COMPACT_ATOMS: atom_id res chain seq x y z
N ARG A 1 -13.07 -19.42 -18.25
CA ARG A 1 -13.09 -18.01 -18.67
C ARG A 1 -11.65 -17.53 -18.89
N TYR A 2 -11.44 -16.62 -19.84
CA TYR A 2 -10.12 -16.10 -20.14
C TYR A 2 -9.78 -14.99 -19.14
N HIS A 3 -8.88 -15.26 -18.20
CA HIS A 3 -8.42 -14.27 -17.20
C HIS A 3 -7.33 -13.32 -17.74
N TRP A 4 -7.17 -13.28 -19.08
CA TRP A 4 -6.15 -12.48 -19.73
C TRP A 4 -6.28 -10.98 -19.45
N LEU A 5 -7.51 -10.47 -19.33
CA LEU A 5 -7.73 -9.04 -19.10
C LEU A 5 -7.28 -8.60 -17.70
N PRO A 6 -7.70 -9.23 -16.59
CA PRO A 6 -7.18 -8.89 -15.25
C PRO A 6 -5.67 -9.07 -15.13
N LEU A 7 -5.12 -10.14 -15.71
CA LEU A 7 -3.67 -10.40 -15.69
C LEU A 7 -2.92 -9.34 -16.50
N SER A 8 -3.37 -8.96 -17.69
CA SER A 8 -2.73 -7.92 -18.50
C SER A 8 -2.74 -6.56 -17.83
N ILE A 9 -3.81 -6.21 -17.13
CA ILE A 9 -3.87 -4.97 -16.33
C ILE A 9 -2.79 -5.00 -15.23
N GLY A 10 -2.65 -6.11 -14.52
CA GLY A 10 -1.61 -6.29 -13.49
C GLY A 10 -0.20 -6.15 -14.07
N VAL A 11 0.09 -6.85 -15.18
CA VAL A 11 1.39 -6.77 -15.85
C VAL A 11 1.67 -5.35 -16.34
N MET A 12 0.69 -4.71 -17.00
CA MET A 12 0.84 -3.35 -17.52
C MET A 12 1.06 -2.33 -16.40
N ALA A 13 0.32 -2.44 -15.30
CA ALA A 13 0.47 -1.56 -14.14
C ALA A 13 1.85 -1.73 -13.49
N THR A 14 2.32 -2.96 -13.32
CA THR A 14 3.66 -3.26 -12.80
C THR A 14 4.76 -2.74 -13.74
N PHE A 15 4.57 -2.91 -15.06
CA PHE A 15 5.49 -2.38 -16.05
C PHE A 15 5.55 -0.86 -16.01
N LEU A 16 4.42 -0.17 -15.98
CA LEU A 16 4.36 1.30 -15.88
C LEU A 16 5.03 1.83 -14.61
N TYR A 17 4.93 1.11 -13.50
CA TYR A 17 5.65 1.45 -12.28
C TYR A 17 7.18 1.30 -12.44
N SER A 18 7.62 0.26 -13.13
CA SER A 18 9.05 -0.03 -13.34
C SER A 18 9.67 0.79 -14.46
N ALA A 19 8.86 1.26 -15.42
CA ALA A 19 9.29 1.98 -16.62
C ALA A 19 10.11 3.26 -16.33
N PRO A 20 9.83 4.09 -15.30
CA PRO A 20 10.65 5.27 -14.97
C PRO A 20 12.09 4.95 -14.60
N LYS A 21 12.41 3.70 -14.24
CA LYS A 21 13.78 3.23 -13.96
C LYS A 21 14.57 2.93 -15.25
N ILE A 22 13.90 2.91 -16.41
CA ILE A 22 14.55 2.72 -17.70
C ILE A 22 15.09 4.08 -18.16
N PRO A 23 16.40 4.24 -18.50
CA PRO A 23 16.99 5.49 -18.92
C PRO A 23 16.53 5.88 -20.32
N HIS A 24 15.27 6.32 -20.46
CA HIS A 24 14.70 6.77 -21.72
C HIS A 24 13.98 8.10 -21.55
N LYS A 25 14.21 9.04 -22.48
CA LYS A 25 13.77 10.44 -22.41
C LYS A 25 12.26 10.63 -22.16
N TYR A 26 11.41 9.72 -22.63
CA TYR A 26 9.95 9.79 -22.42
C TYR A 26 9.52 9.31 -21.02
N PHE A 27 10.26 8.43 -20.38
CA PHE A 27 9.94 7.94 -19.05
C PHE A 27 10.43 8.85 -17.92
N SER A 28 11.42 9.71 -18.20
CA SER A 28 11.87 10.71 -17.23
C SER A 28 10.82 11.78 -16.88
N LEU A 29 9.82 11.99 -17.75
CA LEU A 29 8.71 12.89 -17.44
C LEU A 29 7.75 12.30 -16.39
N LEU A 30 7.52 10.99 -16.43
CA LEU A 30 6.68 10.26 -15.45
C LEU A 30 7.32 10.25 -14.05
N SER A 31 8.66 10.20 -13.97
CA SER A 31 9.38 10.25 -12.69
C SER A 31 9.25 11.61 -11.97
N LYS A 32 8.96 12.69 -12.71
CA LYS A 32 8.80 14.05 -12.14
C LYS A 32 7.47 14.29 -11.45
N ILE A 33 6.47 13.41 -11.64
CA ILE A 33 5.14 13.50 -11.01
C ILE A 33 5.10 12.56 -9.79
N ALA A 34 5.94 12.83 -8.81
CA ALA A 34 6.17 11.91 -7.70
C ALA A 34 4.99 11.79 -6.71
N ILE A 35 4.10 12.78 -6.62
CA ILE A 35 2.90 12.67 -5.78
C ILE A 35 1.98 11.54 -6.29
N GLY A 36 1.89 11.38 -7.61
CA GLY A 36 1.18 10.27 -8.24
C GLY A 36 1.90 8.92 -8.09
N LYS A 37 3.21 8.91 -7.92
CA LYS A 37 4.03 7.69 -7.82
C LYS A 37 3.62 6.82 -6.63
N THR A 38 3.51 7.41 -5.44
CA THR A 38 3.15 6.71 -4.20
C THR A 38 1.73 6.17 -4.25
N LEU A 39 0.76 6.98 -4.73
CA LEU A 39 -0.62 6.53 -4.92
C LEU A 39 -0.71 5.43 -5.98
N PHE A 40 0.00 5.57 -7.10
CA PHE A 40 0.00 4.57 -8.16
C PHE A 40 0.63 3.25 -7.68
N LEU A 41 1.75 3.31 -6.97
CA LEU A 41 2.38 2.14 -6.36
C LEU A 41 1.42 1.42 -5.41
N THR A 42 0.77 2.17 -4.53
CA THR A 42 -0.23 1.64 -3.60
C THR A 42 -1.37 0.93 -4.35
N PHE A 43 -1.87 1.55 -5.43
CA PHE A 43 -2.92 0.96 -6.25
C PHE A 43 -2.46 -0.36 -6.92
N VAL A 44 -1.24 -0.37 -7.49
CA VAL A 44 -0.68 -1.58 -8.10
C VAL A 44 -0.55 -2.71 -7.09
N TRP A 45 0.00 -2.42 -5.91
CA TRP A 45 0.13 -3.41 -4.85
C TRP A 45 -1.23 -3.94 -4.38
N MET A 46 -2.19 -3.05 -4.09
CA MET A 46 -3.54 -3.46 -3.71
C MET A 46 -4.20 -4.29 -4.80
N TYR A 47 -4.09 -3.87 -6.06
CA TYR A 47 -4.67 -4.60 -7.19
C TYR A 47 -4.09 -6.01 -7.30
N VAL A 48 -2.76 -6.13 -7.34
CA VAL A 48 -2.07 -7.42 -7.54
C VAL A 48 -2.26 -8.37 -6.36
N THR A 49 -2.23 -7.85 -5.13
CA THR A 49 -2.28 -8.72 -3.94
C THR A 49 -3.69 -8.97 -3.42
N THR A 50 -4.68 -8.15 -3.79
CA THR A 50 -6.03 -8.25 -3.21
C THR A 50 -7.11 -8.41 -4.27
N ALA A 51 -7.19 -7.51 -5.26
CA ALA A 51 -8.26 -7.55 -6.25
C ALA A 51 -8.06 -8.66 -7.29
N LEU A 52 -6.85 -8.81 -7.81
CA LEU A 52 -6.52 -9.78 -8.85
C LEU A 52 -6.81 -11.23 -8.43
N PRO A 53 -6.48 -11.72 -7.22
CA PRO A 53 -6.83 -13.07 -6.79
C PRO A 53 -8.34 -13.32 -6.83
N VAL A 54 -9.17 -12.37 -6.41
CA VAL A 54 -10.64 -12.48 -6.46
C VAL A 54 -11.13 -12.59 -7.90
N LEU A 55 -10.60 -11.76 -8.80
CA LEU A 55 -10.96 -11.75 -10.22
C LEU A 55 -10.54 -13.04 -10.94
N VAL A 56 -9.40 -13.62 -10.58
CA VAL A 56 -8.90 -14.87 -11.17
C VAL A 56 -9.65 -16.09 -10.63
N ALA A 57 -10.12 -16.03 -9.38
CA ALA A 57 -10.92 -17.09 -8.78
C ALA A 57 -12.36 -17.15 -9.31
N ASP A 58 -12.75 -16.28 -10.26
CA ASP A 58 -14.14 -16.14 -10.77
C ASP A 58 -15.18 -15.93 -9.64
N ALA A 59 -14.74 -15.42 -8.48
CA ALA A 59 -15.62 -15.10 -7.38
C ALA A 59 -16.51 -13.91 -7.71
N ALA A 60 -17.79 -13.98 -7.32
CA ALA A 60 -18.68 -12.83 -7.45
C ALA A 60 -18.17 -11.68 -6.58
N TRP A 61 -18.05 -10.49 -7.18
CA TRP A 61 -17.60 -9.31 -6.45
C TRP A 61 -18.68 -8.85 -5.47
N THR A 62 -18.34 -8.73 -4.20
CA THR A 62 -19.25 -8.33 -3.11
C THR A 62 -18.76 -7.07 -2.41
N THR A 63 -19.59 -6.52 -1.52
CA THR A 63 -19.22 -5.40 -0.63
C THR A 63 -17.99 -5.74 0.22
N GLN A 64 -17.90 -6.98 0.69
CA GLN A 64 -16.76 -7.51 1.42
C GLN A 64 -15.44 -7.31 0.66
N HIS A 65 -15.39 -7.67 -0.62
CA HIS A 65 -14.19 -7.49 -1.44
C HIS A 65 -13.84 -6.01 -1.61
N THR A 66 -14.83 -5.16 -1.78
CA THR A 66 -14.63 -3.70 -1.88
C THR A 66 -14.06 -3.13 -0.58
N LEU A 67 -14.65 -3.45 0.58
CA LEU A 67 -14.16 -3.01 1.89
C LEU A 67 -12.74 -3.50 2.15
N PHE A 68 -12.45 -4.76 1.80
CA PHE A 68 -11.12 -5.32 1.95
C PHE A 68 -10.08 -4.63 1.05
N CYS A 69 -10.43 -4.33 -0.20
CA CYS A 69 -9.57 -3.55 -1.10
C CYS A 69 -9.29 -2.14 -0.56
N ILE A 70 -10.31 -1.44 -0.03
CA ILE A 70 -10.13 -0.11 0.56
C ILE A 70 -9.22 -0.21 1.79
N SER A 71 -9.45 -1.18 2.67
CA SER A 71 -8.61 -1.43 3.84
C SER A 71 -7.15 -1.65 3.44
N ARG A 72 -6.89 -2.52 2.48
CA ARG A 72 -5.54 -2.81 1.98
C ARG A 72 -4.89 -1.61 1.33
N PHE A 73 -5.63 -0.90 0.48
CA PHE A 73 -5.13 0.33 -0.13
C PHE A 73 -4.67 1.34 0.93
N CYS A 74 -5.48 1.59 1.95
CA CYS A 74 -5.16 2.54 3.00
C CYS A 74 -3.96 2.11 3.87
N LEU A 75 -3.84 0.82 4.20
CA LEU A 75 -2.68 0.29 4.93
C LEU A 75 -1.39 0.43 4.10
N ILE A 76 -1.42 -0.03 2.85
CA ILE A 76 -0.26 0.03 1.96
C ILE A 76 0.14 1.49 1.71
N TYR A 77 -0.84 2.40 1.56
CA TYR A 77 -0.55 3.82 1.39
C TYR A 77 0.16 4.42 2.61
N ALA A 78 -0.28 4.08 3.83
CA ALA A 78 0.40 4.50 5.05
C ALA A 78 1.85 3.97 5.10
N ILE A 79 2.09 2.72 4.69
CA ILE A 79 3.45 2.14 4.59
C ILE A 79 4.27 2.87 3.53
N CYS A 80 3.71 3.14 2.34
CA CYS A 80 4.40 3.86 1.27
C CYS A 80 4.82 5.28 1.67
N ILE A 81 4.03 5.96 2.52
CA ILE A 81 4.44 7.27 3.10
C ILE A 81 5.75 7.12 3.91
N LEU A 82 5.92 6.03 4.65
CA LEU A 82 7.16 5.79 5.38
C LEU A 82 8.34 5.55 4.42
N PHE A 83 8.13 4.82 3.33
CA PHE A 83 9.15 4.65 2.28
C PHE A 83 9.57 5.98 1.65
N ASP A 84 8.64 6.91 1.42
CA ASP A 84 8.96 8.24 0.89
C ASP A 84 9.89 9.03 1.86
N TYR A 85 9.78 8.81 3.18
CA TYR A 85 10.72 9.41 4.14
C TYR A 85 12.16 8.92 3.96
N ARG A 86 12.35 7.63 3.68
CA ARG A 86 13.68 7.06 3.39
C ARG A 86 14.27 7.66 2.11
N ASP A 87 13.45 7.80 1.08
CA ASP A 87 13.89 8.21 -0.24
C ASP A 87 14.03 9.75 -0.37
N ARG A 88 13.68 10.51 0.68
CA ARG A 88 13.61 11.98 0.68
C ARG A 88 14.87 12.67 0.19
N ASP A 89 16.03 12.25 0.66
CA ASP A 89 17.28 12.93 0.32
C ASP A 89 17.70 12.63 -1.13
N ALA A 90 17.54 11.40 -1.58
CA ALA A 90 17.73 11.00 -2.97
C ALA A 90 16.75 11.73 -3.92
N ASP A 91 15.49 11.87 -3.55
CA ASP A 91 14.48 12.62 -4.29
C ASP A 91 14.85 14.11 -4.42
N ARG A 92 15.38 14.70 -3.35
CA ARG A 92 15.86 16.10 -3.38
C ARG A 92 17.03 16.30 -4.32
N GLU A 93 18.03 15.42 -4.27
CA GLU A 93 19.21 15.47 -5.14
C GLU A 93 18.82 15.32 -6.62
N GLN A 94 17.84 14.50 -6.91
CA GLN A 94 17.33 14.26 -8.27
C GLN A 94 16.30 15.30 -8.72
N GLY A 95 15.93 16.26 -7.88
CA GLY A 95 14.90 17.27 -8.17
C GLY A 95 13.49 16.68 -8.31
N VAL A 96 13.25 15.52 -7.72
CA VAL A 96 11.94 14.83 -7.74
C VAL A 96 11.02 15.45 -6.69
N LYS A 97 9.84 15.89 -7.13
CA LYS A 97 8.81 16.44 -6.22
C LYS A 97 8.00 15.31 -5.59
N SER A 98 8.58 14.60 -4.62
CA SER A 98 7.83 13.63 -3.82
C SER A 98 6.93 14.35 -2.81
N MET A 99 5.98 13.61 -2.22
CA MET A 99 5.08 14.15 -1.19
C MET A 99 5.88 14.74 -0.02
N ILE A 100 6.95 14.06 0.40
CA ILE A 100 7.82 14.46 1.50
C ILE A 100 8.67 15.71 1.17
N THR A 101 9.04 15.92 -0.10
CA THR A 101 9.82 17.08 -0.50
C THR A 101 8.97 18.32 -0.74
N TRP A 102 7.68 18.16 -1.02
CA TRP A 102 6.79 19.25 -1.41
C TRP A 102 5.80 19.68 -0.32
N MET A 103 5.39 18.77 0.59
CA MET A 103 4.41 19.05 1.64
C MET A 103 5.07 19.29 3.00
N SER A 104 4.37 20.04 3.87
CA SER A 104 4.83 20.21 5.25
C SER A 104 4.63 18.91 6.04
N GLU A 105 5.48 18.65 7.04
CA GLU A 105 5.40 17.46 7.89
C GLU A 105 4.03 17.30 8.56
N LYS A 106 3.36 18.41 8.94
CA LYS A 106 2.01 18.37 9.51
C LYS A 106 0.98 17.81 8.54
N LYS A 107 1.07 18.18 7.25
CA LYS A 107 0.17 17.67 6.21
C LYS A 107 0.43 16.20 5.94
N ILE A 108 1.69 15.77 5.91
CA ILE A 108 2.06 14.36 5.73
C ILE A 108 1.54 13.52 6.88
N LEU A 109 1.74 13.96 8.13
CA LEU A 109 1.18 13.28 9.30
C LEU A 109 -0.35 13.20 9.23
N MET A 110 -1.02 14.26 8.80
CA MET A 110 -2.48 14.25 8.65
C MET A 110 -2.92 13.22 7.61
N ILE A 111 -2.27 13.15 6.44
CA ILE A 111 -2.58 12.17 5.40
C ILE A 111 -2.32 10.75 5.92
N PHE A 112 -1.22 10.51 6.62
CA PHE A 112 -0.91 9.24 7.24
C PHE A 112 -1.99 8.80 8.24
N LEU A 113 -2.42 9.71 9.14
CA LEU A 113 -3.46 9.42 10.13
C LEU A 113 -4.83 9.20 9.48
N ILE A 114 -5.19 9.98 8.45
CA ILE A 114 -6.43 9.76 7.68
C ILE A 114 -6.40 8.38 7.03
N SER A 115 -5.26 8.00 6.43
CA SER A 115 -5.11 6.69 5.80
C SER A 115 -5.30 5.56 6.82
N LEU A 116 -4.67 5.65 7.99
CA LEU A 116 -4.87 4.67 9.06
C LEU A 116 -6.30 4.67 9.61
N ALA A 117 -6.94 5.82 9.75
CA ALA A 117 -8.34 5.91 10.17
C ALA A 117 -9.26 5.21 9.17
N LEU A 118 -9.09 5.47 7.86
CA LEU A 118 -9.85 4.80 6.81
C LEU A 118 -9.58 3.29 6.78
N PHE A 119 -8.33 2.88 7.00
CA PHE A 119 -7.97 1.46 7.17
C PHE A 119 -8.76 0.82 8.31
N VAL A 120 -8.78 1.44 9.49
CA VAL A 120 -9.51 0.92 10.67
C VAL A 120 -11.01 0.87 10.38
N ILE A 121 -11.59 1.95 9.86
CA ILE A 121 -13.03 2.03 9.57
C ILE A 121 -13.44 0.96 8.58
N SER A 122 -12.73 0.81 7.45
CA SER A 122 -13.04 -0.19 6.43
C SER A 122 -12.82 -1.63 6.92
N THR A 123 -11.82 -1.86 7.78
CA THR A 123 -11.58 -3.18 8.38
C THR A 123 -12.67 -3.53 9.39
N VAL A 124 -13.08 -2.60 10.26
CA VAL A 124 -14.17 -2.82 11.22
C VAL A 124 -15.51 -3.02 10.52
N ALA A 125 -15.75 -2.32 9.39
CA ALA A 125 -16.97 -2.50 8.60
C ALA A 125 -17.13 -3.93 8.06
N LEU A 126 -16.05 -4.71 7.92
CA LEU A 126 -16.11 -6.13 7.56
C LEU A 126 -16.87 -6.98 8.59
N TYR A 127 -17.04 -6.52 9.83
CA TYR A 127 -17.88 -7.18 10.81
C TYR A 127 -19.34 -7.33 10.32
N GLY A 128 -19.86 -6.32 9.62
CA GLY A 128 -21.19 -6.37 8.98
C GLY A 128 -21.28 -7.40 7.84
N GLU A 129 -20.15 -7.84 7.29
CA GLU A 129 -20.04 -8.84 6.21
C GLU A 129 -19.69 -10.25 6.75
N SER A 130 -20.04 -10.55 7.99
CA SER A 130 -19.87 -11.86 8.64
C SER A 130 -18.45 -12.25 9.05
N PHE A 131 -17.49 -11.31 9.06
CA PHE A 131 -16.18 -11.58 9.64
C PHE A 131 -16.25 -11.65 11.17
N SER A 132 -15.56 -12.61 11.77
CA SER A 132 -15.48 -12.71 13.21
C SER A 132 -14.72 -11.54 13.84
N ILE A 133 -15.05 -11.17 15.09
CA ILE A 133 -14.28 -10.13 15.83
C ILE A 133 -12.80 -10.51 15.89
N PHE A 134 -12.50 -11.79 16.08
CA PHE A 134 -11.12 -12.28 16.12
C PHE A 134 -10.38 -12.02 14.81
N THR A 135 -11.01 -12.31 13.66
CA THR A 135 -10.44 -12.01 12.34
C THR A 135 -10.17 -10.51 12.17
N ILE A 136 -11.11 -9.66 12.60
CA ILE A 136 -10.94 -8.19 12.53
C ILE A 136 -9.75 -7.73 13.36
N ILE A 137 -9.59 -8.26 14.58
CA ILE A 137 -8.44 -7.94 15.43
C ILE A 137 -7.13 -8.32 14.71
N LEU A 138 -7.04 -9.52 14.14
CA LEU A 138 -5.87 -9.97 13.38
C LEU A 138 -5.56 -9.05 12.19
N LEU A 139 -6.60 -8.62 11.47
CA LEU A 139 -6.47 -7.70 10.33
C LEU A 139 -6.00 -6.31 10.73
N LEU A 140 -6.29 -5.85 11.96
CA LEU A 140 -5.90 -4.55 12.49
C LEU A 140 -4.45 -4.50 13.01
N ILE A 141 -3.85 -5.64 13.38
CA ILE A 141 -2.50 -5.70 13.96
C ILE A 141 -1.46 -4.94 13.12
N PRO A 142 -1.34 -5.17 11.78
CA PRO A 142 -0.32 -4.48 10.99
C PRO A 142 -0.49 -2.96 11.00
N GLY A 143 -1.71 -2.44 11.00
CA GLY A 143 -1.95 -1.00 11.11
C GLY A 143 -1.49 -0.41 12.45
N GLY A 144 -1.72 -1.14 13.56
CA GLY A 144 -1.20 -0.75 14.88
C GLY A 144 0.33 -0.71 14.92
N ILE A 145 0.99 -1.70 14.30
CA ILE A 145 2.46 -1.73 14.19
C ILE A 145 2.96 -0.57 13.32
N VAL A 146 2.34 -0.31 12.17
CA VAL A 146 2.71 0.82 11.29
C VAL A 146 2.58 2.16 12.03
N TRP A 147 1.51 2.34 12.79
CA TRP A 147 1.34 3.54 13.63
C TRP A 147 2.44 3.68 14.67
N GLY A 148 2.76 2.62 15.41
CA GLY A 148 3.83 2.60 16.40
C GLY A 148 5.22 2.88 15.81
N LEU A 149 5.47 2.40 14.59
CA LEU A 149 6.74 2.59 13.89
C LEU A 149 6.89 3.97 13.24
N TYR A 150 5.83 4.79 13.12
CA TYR A 150 5.87 6.07 12.41
C TYR A 150 7.04 6.97 12.83
N ASN A 151 7.18 7.24 14.13
CA ASN A 151 8.23 8.12 14.65
C ASN A 151 9.63 7.51 14.54
N TYR A 152 9.73 6.19 14.61
CA TYR A 152 10.99 5.47 14.49
C TYR A 152 11.46 5.44 13.03
N ALA A 153 10.59 5.06 12.10
CA ALA A 153 10.90 4.95 10.68
C ALA A 153 11.35 6.29 10.07
N ARG A 154 10.77 7.42 10.51
CA ARG A 154 11.18 8.77 10.06
C ARG A 154 12.61 9.17 10.39
N LYS A 155 13.24 8.48 11.35
CA LYS A 155 14.58 8.82 11.87
C LYS A 155 15.63 7.76 11.58
N HIS A 156 15.21 6.54 11.28
CA HIS A 156 16.09 5.38 11.14
C HIS A 156 15.86 4.71 9.78
N PHE A 157 16.77 4.94 8.84
CA PHE A 157 16.66 4.47 7.46
C PHE A 157 17.49 3.20 7.26
N THR A 158 17.15 2.12 7.98
CA THR A 158 17.82 0.84 7.85
C THR A 158 17.10 -0.08 6.86
N ASP A 159 17.85 -0.79 6.03
CA ASP A 159 17.28 -1.73 5.05
C ASP A 159 16.41 -2.80 5.71
N TYR A 160 16.81 -3.29 6.89
CA TYR A 160 16.02 -4.26 7.64
C TYR A 160 14.63 -3.73 8.00
N LEU A 161 14.53 -2.48 8.48
CA LEU A 161 13.24 -1.88 8.82
C LEU A 161 12.33 -1.76 7.60
N TYR A 162 12.87 -1.31 6.48
CA TYR A 162 12.08 -1.01 5.30
C TYR A 162 11.76 -2.26 4.48
N TYR A 163 12.77 -3.04 4.09
CA TYR A 163 12.60 -4.19 3.21
C TYR A 163 12.15 -5.47 3.91
N PHE A 164 12.28 -5.56 5.22
CA PHE A 164 11.82 -6.73 5.95
C PHE A 164 10.60 -6.43 6.81
N VAL A 165 10.66 -5.41 7.67
CA VAL A 165 9.55 -5.15 8.61
C VAL A 165 8.37 -4.49 7.87
N LEU A 166 8.57 -3.36 7.18
CA LEU A 166 7.47 -2.63 6.55
C LEU A 166 6.89 -3.38 5.34
N ASP A 167 7.71 -3.98 4.48
CA ASP A 167 7.22 -4.83 3.39
C ASP A 167 6.53 -6.09 3.94
N GLY A 168 7.08 -6.68 5.00
CA GLY A 168 6.46 -7.81 5.68
C GLY A 168 5.06 -7.49 6.22
N LEU A 169 4.82 -6.27 6.71
CA LEU A 169 3.51 -5.85 7.22
C LEU A 169 2.43 -5.79 6.13
N MET A 170 2.79 -5.64 4.87
CA MET A 170 1.83 -5.67 3.75
C MET A 170 1.14 -7.04 3.64
N MET A 171 1.87 -8.13 3.91
CA MET A 171 1.35 -9.51 3.84
C MET A 171 1.03 -10.10 5.21
N PHE A 172 1.39 -9.43 6.31
CA PHE A 172 1.37 -9.98 7.65
C PHE A 172 -0.03 -10.44 8.10
N SER A 173 -1.06 -9.67 7.80
CA SER A 173 -2.44 -10.05 8.14
C SER A 173 -2.91 -11.31 7.39
N SER A 174 -2.54 -11.45 6.11
CA SER A 174 -2.86 -12.65 5.33
C SER A 174 -2.13 -13.87 5.87
N LEU A 175 -0.90 -13.69 6.36
CA LEU A 175 -0.16 -14.75 7.04
C LEU A 175 -0.84 -15.15 8.36
N LEU A 176 -1.30 -14.17 9.15
CA LEU A 176 -2.02 -14.44 10.40
C LEU A 176 -3.34 -15.19 10.15
N THR A 177 -4.15 -14.74 9.20
CA THR A 177 -5.41 -15.43 8.87
C THR A 177 -5.15 -16.86 8.37
N LEU A 178 -4.10 -17.09 7.58
CA LEU A 178 -3.69 -18.43 7.16
C LEU A 178 -3.27 -19.31 8.34
N LEU A 179 -2.47 -18.79 9.28
CA LEU A 179 -1.99 -19.54 10.45
C LEU A 179 -3.14 -19.94 11.39
N PHE A 180 -4.17 -19.10 11.51
CA PHE A 180 -5.33 -19.39 12.36
C PHE A 180 -6.47 -20.11 11.61
N GLY A 181 -6.29 -20.45 10.34
CA GLY A 181 -7.26 -21.20 9.55
C GLY A 181 -8.59 -20.47 9.30
N ILE A 182 -8.53 -19.14 9.17
CA ILE A 182 -9.70 -18.26 9.03
C ILE A 182 -9.77 -17.70 7.60
#